data_1946c7dbcbaf82b5060a3f86e2b21931
#
_entry.id   1946c7dbcbaf82b5060a3f86e2b21931
#
_cell.length_a   1.000
_cell.length_b   1.000
_cell.length_c   1.000
_cell.angle_alpha   90.00
_cell.angle_beta   90.00
_cell.angle_gamma   90.00
#
_symmetry.space_group_name_H-M   'P 1'
#
loop_
_entity.id
_entity.type
_entity.pdbx_description
1 polymer ?
#
loop_
_entity_poly.entity_id
_entity_poly.type
_entity_poly.pdbx_seq_one_letter_code
_entity_poly.pdbx_strand_id
1 'polypeptide(L)'
;INSFHNKINLSKNKIIGGYFPINFEFDCLQILKKFYSNGYSISLPIIKRNHQMDFYKWSPNDPLTISSLGIPQPLKLKKVYPDIIFVPIVAFDKFRNRIGYGGGFYDRYLEKISQIKKCTTIGLAFSHQKVNKINVENFDRKLNLILTEKLM
;
A
#
# COMPACT_ATOMS: atom_id res chain seq x y z
N ILE A 1 -5.97 0.95 -15.46
CA ILE A 1 -5.94 2.07 -14.49
C ILE A 1 -7.19 2.95 -14.65
N ASN A 2 -7.60 3.26 -15.89
CA ASN A 2 -8.80 4.07 -16.13
C ASN A 2 -10.10 3.41 -15.64
N SER A 3 -10.23 2.09 -15.77
CA SER A 3 -11.43 1.36 -15.34
C SER A 3 -11.55 1.26 -13.81
N PHE A 4 -10.43 1.22 -13.11
CA PHE A 4 -10.39 1.12 -11.64
C PHE A 4 -10.82 2.45 -10.99
N HIS A 5 -10.32 3.57 -11.51
CA HIS A 5 -10.66 4.90 -10.99
C HIS A 5 -12.15 5.22 -11.10
N ASN A 6 -12.79 4.78 -12.19
CA ASN A 6 -14.22 5.01 -12.42
C ASN A 6 -15.13 4.10 -11.58
N LYS A 7 -14.61 2.99 -11.04
CA LYS A 7 -15.37 2.06 -10.20
C LYS A 7 -15.39 2.44 -8.72
N ILE A 8 -14.47 3.30 -8.27
CA ILE A 8 -14.38 3.73 -6.87
C ILE A 8 -14.83 5.19 -6.79
N ASN A 9 -16.12 5.41 -6.57
CA ASN A 9 -16.64 6.74 -6.30
C ASN A 9 -16.27 7.17 -4.87
N LEU A 10 -15.05 7.71 -4.72
CA LEU A 10 -14.50 8.15 -3.45
C LEU A 10 -14.73 9.65 -3.25
N SER A 11 -15.16 10.02 -2.06
CA SER A 11 -15.20 11.44 -1.68
C SER A 11 -13.77 12.03 -1.66
N LYS A 12 -13.60 13.29 -2.08
CA LYS A 12 -12.29 13.95 -2.25
C LYS A 12 -11.49 14.14 -0.95
N ASN A 13 -12.11 13.98 0.20
CA ASN A 13 -11.46 14.06 1.50
C ASN A 13 -10.71 12.76 1.88
N LYS A 14 -10.77 11.71 1.03
CA LYS A 14 -10.09 10.44 1.28
C LYS A 14 -8.58 10.54 1.04
N ILE A 15 -7.82 9.84 1.87
CA ILE A 15 -6.37 9.75 1.81
C ILE A 15 -5.98 8.40 1.24
N ILE A 16 -5.14 8.39 0.22
CA ILE A 16 -4.66 7.20 -0.45
C ILE A 16 -3.22 6.92 -0.01
N GLY A 17 -2.98 5.81 0.63
CA GLY A 17 -1.65 5.30 0.97
C GLY A 17 -1.13 4.37 -0.11
N GLY A 18 0.14 4.46 -0.41
CA GLY A 18 0.81 3.53 -1.30
C GLY A 18 2.20 3.20 -0.81
N TYR A 19 3.07 2.78 -1.69
CA TYR A 19 4.46 2.44 -1.38
C TYR A 19 5.39 2.91 -2.50
N PHE A 20 6.65 3.10 -2.17
CA PHE A 20 7.69 3.27 -3.17
C PHE A 20 8.12 1.86 -3.62
N PRO A 21 7.97 1.52 -4.92
CA PRO A 21 8.26 0.17 -5.38
C PRO A 21 9.77 -0.14 -5.28
N ILE A 22 10.08 -1.32 -4.79
CA ILE A 22 11.43 -1.86 -4.73
C ILE A 22 11.50 -3.19 -5.47
N ASN A 23 12.68 -3.56 -5.94
CA ASN A 23 12.90 -4.79 -6.71
C ASN A 23 11.89 -4.90 -7.88
N PHE A 24 11.15 -5.98 -7.93
CA PHE A 24 10.16 -6.29 -8.97
C PHE A 24 8.71 -6.05 -8.52
N GLU A 25 8.49 -5.19 -7.54
CA GLU A 25 7.14 -4.81 -7.11
C GLU A 25 6.39 -4.06 -8.20
N PHE A 26 5.07 -4.18 -8.17
CA PHE A 26 4.21 -3.41 -9.05
C PHE A 26 4.37 -1.90 -8.81
N ASP A 27 4.49 -1.10 -9.87
CA ASP A 27 4.68 0.36 -9.73
C ASP A 27 3.44 1.06 -9.19
N CYS A 28 3.37 1.21 -7.89
CA CYS A 28 2.32 1.92 -7.18
C CYS A 28 2.34 3.44 -7.42
N LEU A 29 3.50 4.02 -7.75
CA LEU A 29 3.65 5.48 -7.88
C LEU A 29 2.81 6.04 -9.03
N GLN A 30 2.66 5.31 -10.13
CA GLN A 30 1.81 5.73 -11.24
C GLN A 30 0.34 5.85 -10.82
N ILE A 31 -0.12 4.92 -9.98
CA ILE A 31 -1.48 4.94 -9.43
C ILE A 31 -1.64 6.13 -8.49
N LEU A 32 -0.68 6.33 -7.58
CA LEU A 32 -0.70 7.47 -6.64
C LEU A 32 -0.70 8.82 -7.36
N LYS A 33 0.15 8.99 -8.38
CA LYS A 33 0.19 10.22 -9.19
C LYS A 33 -1.16 10.51 -9.85
N LYS A 34 -1.85 9.48 -10.33
CA LYS A 34 -3.17 9.63 -10.91
C LYS A 34 -4.23 10.02 -9.87
N PHE A 35 -4.21 9.45 -8.66
CA PHE A 35 -5.07 9.91 -7.57
C PHE A 35 -4.78 11.36 -7.21
N TYR A 36 -3.50 11.74 -7.12
CA TYR A 36 -3.08 13.10 -6.84
C TYR A 36 -3.59 14.09 -7.89
N SER A 37 -3.42 13.81 -9.20
CA SER A 37 -3.92 14.66 -10.29
C SER A 37 -5.44 14.81 -10.30
N ASN A 38 -6.16 13.85 -9.70
CA ASN A 38 -7.61 13.93 -9.50
C ASN A 38 -8.00 14.59 -8.16
N GLY A 39 -7.06 15.23 -7.45
CA GLY A 39 -7.32 16.01 -6.26
C GLY A 39 -7.41 15.23 -4.95
N TYR A 40 -6.96 13.97 -4.90
CA TYR A 40 -6.86 13.20 -3.66
C TYR A 40 -5.55 13.50 -2.93
N SER A 41 -5.59 13.45 -1.60
CA SER A 41 -4.37 13.41 -0.80
C SER A 41 -3.72 12.04 -0.88
N ILE A 42 -2.41 12.02 -1.12
CA ILE A 42 -1.63 10.78 -1.17
C ILE A 42 -0.57 10.73 -0.07
N SER A 43 -0.13 9.54 0.27
CA SER A 43 0.84 9.30 1.35
C SER A 43 1.72 8.09 1.08
N LEU A 44 2.92 8.13 1.63
CA LEU A 44 3.89 7.04 1.60
C LEU A 44 4.31 6.67 3.03
N PRO A 45 4.76 5.43 3.26
CA PRO A 45 5.18 4.99 4.58
C PRO A 45 6.59 5.50 4.92
N ILE A 46 6.80 5.79 6.20
CA ILE A 46 8.11 5.92 6.82
C ILE A 46 8.33 4.74 7.74
N ILE A 47 9.43 4.02 7.52
CA ILE A 47 9.85 2.89 8.32
C ILE A 47 10.41 3.37 9.66
N LYS A 48 10.05 2.68 10.72
CA LYS A 48 10.50 2.91 12.07
C LYS A 48 11.20 1.67 12.65
N ARG A 49 11.81 1.83 13.82
CA ARG A 49 12.36 0.72 14.59
C ARG A 49 11.29 -0.32 14.93
N ASN A 50 11.73 -1.55 15.26
CA ASN A 50 10.86 -2.66 15.65
C ASN A 50 9.80 -3.03 14.60
N HIS A 51 10.17 -2.97 13.32
CA HIS A 51 9.29 -3.29 12.19
C HIS A 51 7.96 -2.49 12.17
N GLN A 52 7.99 -1.29 12.72
CA GLN A 52 6.87 -0.35 12.71
C GLN A 52 6.96 0.57 11.49
N MET A 53 5.82 1.08 11.06
CA MET A 53 5.75 2.15 10.07
C MET A 53 4.55 3.05 10.33
N ASP A 54 4.59 4.27 9.80
CA ASP A 54 3.47 5.19 9.74
C ASP A 54 3.43 5.85 8.37
N PHE A 55 2.24 6.28 7.94
CA PHE A 55 2.08 7.01 6.68
C PHE A 55 2.19 8.51 6.90
N TYR A 56 2.85 9.16 5.95
CA TYR A 56 3.01 10.62 5.92
C TYR A 56 2.55 11.18 4.59
N LYS A 57 1.91 12.36 4.64
CA LYS A 57 1.47 13.06 3.43
C LYS A 57 2.66 13.29 2.51
N TRP A 58 2.44 13.05 1.23
CA TRP A 58 3.44 13.22 0.19
C TRP A 58 2.76 13.73 -1.08
N SER A 59 3.51 14.48 -1.88
CA SER A 59 3.12 14.93 -3.23
C SER A 59 4.22 14.54 -4.22
N PRO A 60 3.91 14.31 -5.51
CA PRO A 60 4.90 13.83 -6.48
C PRO A 60 6.13 14.73 -6.65
N ASN A 61 6.02 16.02 -6.29
CA ASN A 61 7.11 16.99 -6.36
C ASN A 61 7.86 17.17 -5.02
N ASP A 62 7.40 16.52 -3.95
CA ASP A 62 8.08 16.61 -2.66
C ASP A 62 9.35 15.75 -2.67
N PRO A 63 10.42 16.22 -1.99
CA PRO A 63 11.64 15.44 -1.86
C PRO A 63 11.41 14.16 -1.06
N LEU A 64 12.23 13.15 -1.35
CA LEU A 64 12.30 11.90 -0.61
C LEU A 64 13.65 11.78 0.09
N THR A 65 13.67 11.09 1.22
CA THR A 65 14.89 10.64 1.89
C THR A 65 15.04 9.13 1.74
N ILE A 66 16.18 8.59 2.11
CA ILE A 66 16.43 7.15 2.08
C ILE A 66 16.32 6.60 3.50
N SER A 67 15.52 5.56 3.68
CA SER A 67 15.38 4.84 4.94
C SER A 67 16.62 4.00 5.27
N SER A 68 16.69 3.48 6.51
CA SER A 68 17.73 2.52 6.90
C SER A 68 17.74 1.22 6.09
N LEU A 69 16.65 0.92 5.39
CA LEU A 69 16.54 -0.23 4.47
C LEU A 69 16.80 0.14 3.00
N GLY A 70 17.29 1.36 2.73
CA GLY A 70 17.56 1.81 1.36
C GLY A 70 16.31 2.16 0.55
N ILE A 71 15.14 2.26 1.17
CA ILE A 71 13.88 2.54 0.50
C ILE A 71 13.60 4.05 0.55
N PRO A 72 13.29 4.70 -0.58
CA PRO A 72 12.84 6.09 -0.57
C PRO A 72 11.58 6.26 0.25
N GLN A 73 11.54 7.30 1.08
CA GLN A 73 10.42 7.63 1.96
C GLN A 73 10.21 9.14 2.04
N PRO A 74 8.98 9.62 2.35
CA PRO A 74 8.71 11.05 2.44
C PRO A 74 9.41 11.67 3.65
N LEU A 75 9.48 13.01 3.67
CA LEU A 75 9.88 13.74 4.86
C LEU A 75 8.83 13.55 5.97
N LYS A 76 9.28 13.49 7.21
CA LYS A 76 8.41 13.30 8.39
C LYS A 76 7.69 14.61 8.77
N LEU A 77 6.86 15.15 7.86
CA LEU A 77 6.19 16.43 8.08
C LEU A 77 4.78 16.26 8.65
N LYS A 78 3.90 15.53 7.95
CA LYS A 78 2.50 15.36 8.36
C LYS A 78 2.10 13.89 8.35
N LYS A 79 1.97 13.33 9.55
CA LYS A 79 1.42 11.97 9.73
C LYS A 79 -0.06 11.94 9.34
N VAL A 80 -0.46 10.89 8.63
CA VAL A 80 -1.84 10.68 8.18
C VAL A 80 -2.27 9.22 8.37
N TYR A 81 -3.57 8.98 8.34
CA TYR A 81 -4.17 7.66 8.41
C TYR A 81 -4.96 7.41 7.12
N PRO A 82 -4.43 6.63 6.15
CA PRO A 82 -5.08 6.41 4.88
C PRO A 82 -6.44 5.72 4.98
N ASP A 83 -7.34 6.03 4.07
CA ASP A 83 -8.63 5.36 3.90
C ASP A 83 -8.52 4.15 2.97
N ILE A 84 -7.59 4.23 2.01
CA ILE A 84 -7.20 3.14 1.12
C ILE A 84 -5.69 2.98 1.22
N ILE A 85 -5.22 1.74 1.30
CA ILE A 85 -3.80 1.41 1.28
C ILE A 85 -3.53 0.42 0.16
N PHE A 86 -2.68 0.80 -0.76
CA PHE A 86 -2.05 -0.13 -1.68
C PHE A 86 -0.91 -0.87 -0.99
N VAL A 87 -0.92 -2.18 -1.09
CA VAL A 87 0.01 -3.07 -0.37
C VAL A 87 0.87 -3.82 -1.37
N PRO A 88 2.20 -3.80 -1.22
CA PRO A 88 3.10 -4.57 -2.07
C PRO A 88 2.95 -6.08 -1.80
N ILE A 89 3.14 -6.87 -2.85
CA ILE A 89 2.96 -8.32 -2.81
C ILE A 89 4.14 -9.02 -3.47
N VAL A 90 4.68 -10.04 -2.80
CA VAL A 90 5.63 -11.00 -3.39
C VAL A 90 4.87 -12.18 -4.02
N ALA A 91 3.89 -12.74 -3.31
CA ALA A 91 2.98 -13.75 -3.80
C ALA A 91 1.61 -13.62 -3.15
N PHE A 92 0.58 -14.13 -3.80
CA PHE A 92 -0.80 -14.12 -3.29
C PHE A 92 -1.57 -15.37 -3.70
N ASP A 93 -2.64 -15.69 -2.96
CA ASP A 93 -3.52 -16.81 -3.28
C ASP A 93 -4.97 -16.34 -3.56
N LYS A 94 -5.82 -17.28 -3.95
CA LYS A 94 -7.25 -17.03 -4.24
C LYS A 94 -8.05 -16.56 -3.02
N PHE A 95 -7.53 -16.75 -1.81
CA PHE A 95 -8.16 -16.35 -0.56
C PHE A 95 -7.75 -14.94 -0.11
N ARG A 96 -6.93 -14.24 -0.94
CA ARG A 96 -6.37 -12.90 -0.66
C ARG A 96 -5.37 -12.87 0.48
N ASN A 97 -4.76 -14.01 0.77
CA ASN A 97 -3.55 -14.07 1.59
C ASN A 97 -2.37 -13.63 0.75
N ARG A 98 -1.37 -13.03 1.39
CA ARG A 98 -0.18 -12.54 0.72
C ARG A 98 1.09 -12.95 1.45
N ILE A 99 2.17 -13.06 0.68
CA ILE A 99 3.54 -13.09 1.17
C ILE A 99 4.16 -11.72 0.88
N GLY A 100 4.79 -11.11 1.88
CA GLY A 100 5.65 -9.95 1.76
C GLY A 100 7.12 -10.35 1.94
N TYR A 101 7.98 -9.35 2.19
CA TYR A 101 9.43 -9.57 2.38
C TYR A 101 9.82 -10.07 3.78
N GLY A 102 8.86 -10.45 4.63
CA GLY A 102 9.11 -11.06 5.94
C GLY A 102 9.31 -10.08 7.10
N GLY A 103 9.34 -8.77 6.87
CA GLY A 103 9.49 -7.76 7.92
C GLY A 103 8.25 -7.54 8.78
N GLY A 104 7.07 -7.95 8.33
CA GLY A 104 5.80 -7.78 9.04
C GLY A 104 5.34 -6.33 9.21
N PHE A 105 5.91 -5.39 8.47
CA PHE A 105 5.57 -3.95 8.54
C PHE A 105 4.09 -3.69 8.24
N TYR A 106 3.59 -4.27 7.16
CA TYR A 106 2.20 -4.08 6.74
C TYR A 106 1.23 -4.77 7.68
N ASP A 107 1.48 -5.99 8.13
CA ASP A 107 0.58 -6.71 9.03
C ASP A 107 0.43 -5.95 10.36
N ARG A 108 1.53 -5.45 10.92
CA ARG A 108 1.50 -4.58 12.12
C ARG A 108 0.78 -3.27 11.89
N TYR A 109 1.00 -2.63 10.74
CA TYR A 109 0.33 -1.38 10.45
C TYR A 109 -1.17 -1.59 10.21
N LEU A 110 -1.57 -2.63 9.48
CA LEU A 110 -2.97 -2.96 9.22
C LEU A 110 -3.72 -3.31 10.51
N GLU A 111 -3.07 -4.02 11.44
CA GLU A 111 -3.60 -4.23 12.79
C GLU A 111 -3.84 -2.89 13.49
N LYS A 112 -2.82 -2.04 13.55
CA LYS A 112 -2.88 -0.72 14.19
C LYS A 112 -3.99 0.16 13.60
N ILE A 113 -4.07 0.31 12.27
CA ILE A 113 -5.06 1.19 11.65
C ILE A 113 -6.47 0.67 11.82
N SER A 114 -6.68 -0.65 11.92
CA SER A 114 -7.99 -1.25 12.17
C SER A 114 -8.60 -0.82 13.50
N GLN A 115 -7.77 -0.45 14.48
CA GLN A 115 -8.20 0.09 15.78
C GLN A 115 -8.55 1.58 15.72
N ILE A 116 -8.11 2.28 14.67
CA ILE A 116 -8.29 3.74 14.54
C ILE A 116 -9.45 4.08 13.61
N LYS A 117 -9.53 3.41 12.46
CA LYS A 117 -10.55 3.66 11.44
C LYS A 117 -10.70 2.49 10.47
N LYS A 118 -11.83 2.46 9.76
CA LYS A 118 -12.00 1.57 8.62
C LYS A 118 -11.05 1.98 7.48
N CYS A 119 -10.25 1.02 7.01
CA CYS A 119 -9.32 1.20 5.91
C CYS A 119 -9.50 0.07 4.89
N THR A 120 -9.55 0.41 3.61
CA THR A 120 -9.60 -0.58 2.53
C THR A 120 -8.19 -0.91 2.07
N THR A 121 -7.85 -2.19 2.05
CA THR A 121 -6.53 -2.69 1.66
C THR A 121 -6.59 -3.34 0.28
N ILE A 122 -5.74 -2.89 -0.62
CA ILE A 122 -5.68 -3.34 -2.01
C ILE A 122 -4.27 -3.79 -2.33
N GLY A 123 -4.10 -5.08 -2.56
CA GLY A 123 -2.81 -5.61 -3.00
C GLY A 123 -2.59 -5.34 -4.48
N LEU A 124 -1.38 -4.92 -4.83
CA LEU A 124 -0.95 -4.77 -6.22
C LEU A 124 0.06 -5.86 -6.55
N ALA A 125 -0.21 -6.62 -7.59
CA ALA A 125 0.62 -7.75 -7.98
C ALA A 125 0.61 -7.95 -9.50
N PHE A 126 1.58 -8.70 -10.00
CA PHE A 126 1.50 -9.28 -11.34
C PHE A 126 0.77 -10.63 -11.29
N SER A 127 0.06 -10.96 -12.35
CA SER A 127 -0.76 -12.20 -12.42
C SER A 127 0.07 -13.47 -12.18
N HIS A 128 1.35 -13.47 -12.56
CA HIS A 128 2.25 -14.61 -12.35
C HIS A 128 2.67 -14.80 -10.89
N GLN A 129 2.44 -13.83 -10.00
CA GLN A 129 2.72 -13.94 -8.55
C GLN A 129 1.63 -14.74 -7.81
N LYS A 130 0.60 -15.21 -8.53
CA LYS A 130 -0.46 -16.03 -7.95
C LYS A 130 0.03 -17.44 -7.68
N VAL A 131 -0.19 -17.91 -6.44
CA VAL A 131 0.12 -19.28 -6.00
C VAL A 131 -1.16 -20.02 -5.56
N ASN A 132 -1.09 -21.33 -5.43
CA ASN A 132 -2.26 -22.14 -5.08
C ASN A 132 -2.80 -21.84 -3.69
N LYS A 133 -1.91 -21.81 -2.69
CA LYS A 133 -2.25 -21.59 -1.28
C LYS A 133 -1.04 -21.03 -0.53
N ILE A 134 -1.31 -20.11 0.36
CA ILE A 134 -0.34 -19.55 1.30
C ILE A 134 -0.69 -20.04 2.70
N ASN A 135 0.29 -20.56 3.43
CA ASN A 135 0.13 -20.83 4.85
C ASN A 135 0.13 -19.50 5.60
N VAL A 136 -0.92 -19.25 6.36
CA VAL A 136 -1.11 -18.01 7.11
C VAL A 136 -0.85 -18.23 8.58
N GLU A 137 -0.28 -17.22 9.25
CA GLU A 137 -0.12 -17.16 10.68
C GLU A 137 -1.20 -16.28 11.32
N ASN A 138 -1.37 -16.34 12.64
CA ASN A 138 -2.46 -15.65 13.32
C ASN A 138 -2.42 -14.12 13.18
N PHE A 139 -1.25 -13.55 12.94
CA PHE A 139 -1.06 -12.10 12.76
C PHE A 139 -1.13 -11.63 11.30
N ASP A 140 -1.18 -12.57 10.35
CA ASP A 140 -1.30 -12.22 8.92
C ASP A 140 -2.65 -11.59 8.62
N ARG A 141 -2.65 -10.45 7.95
CA ARG A 141 -3.86 -9.73 7.59
C ARG A 141 -4.26 -9.96 6.14
N LYS A 142 -5.47 -10.50 5.95
CA LYS A 142 -6.07 -10.61 4.62
C LYS A 142 -6.30 -9.24 4.00
N LEU A 143 -6.11 -9.15 2.70
CA LEU A 143 -6.44 -7.97 1.93
C LEU A 143 -7.94 -7.96 1.53
N ASN A 144 -8.50 -6.76 1.37
CA ASN A 144 -9.86 -6.62 0.88
C ASN A 144 -9.97 -6.96 -0.61
N LEU A 145 -8.93 -6.62 -1.38
CA LEU A 145 -8.87 -6.84 -2.81
C LEU A 145 -7.42 -7.08 -3.25
N ILE A 146 -7.24 -7.84 -4.33
CA ILE A 146 -5.96 -7.93 -5.05
C ILE A 146 -6.22 -7.58 -6.50
N LEU A 147 -5.43 -6.65 -7.03
CA LEU A 147 -5.47 -6.22 -8.43
C LEU A 147 -4.19 -6.66 -9.13
N THR A 148 -4.35 -7.12 -10.35
CA THR A 148 -3.24 -7.45 -11.24
C THR A 148 -3.35 -6.65 -12.53
N GLU A 149 -2.29 -6.64 -13.33
CA GLU A 149 -2.27 -5.98 -14.64
C GLU A 149 -3.41 -6.42 -15.57
N LYS A 150 -3.97 -7.61 -15.36
CA LYS A 150 -5.10 -8.14 -16.14
C LYS A 150 -6.45 -7.56 -15.73
N LEU A 151 -6.55 -6.96 -14.54
CA LEU A 151 -7.78 -6.41 -13.98
C LEU A 151 -7.79 -4.87 -13.94
N MET A 152 -6.67 -4.25 -14.27
CA MET A 152 -6.46 -2.81 -14.36
C MET A 152 -6.58 -2.30 -15.78
#